data_ef8a2f5b31f063107e5d54a7b25736c5
#
_entry.id   ef8a2f5b31f063107e5d54a7b25736c5
#
_cell.length_a   1.000
_cell.length_b   1.000
_cell.length_c   1.000
_cell.angle_alpha   90.00
_cell.angle_beta   90.00
_cell.angle_gamma   90.00
#
_symmetry.space_group_name_H-M   'P 1'
#
loop_
_entity.id
_entity.type
_entity.pdbx_description
1 polymer ?
#
loop_
_entity_poly.entity_id
_entity_poly.type
_entity_poly.pdbx_seq_one_letter_code
_entity_poly.pdbx_strand_id
1 'polypeptide(L)'
;YFSFILMGALTFSSCSMDEAPFGKLDDKTAIQKASDLRDFRNQLYSDMRSITSGSWLYNSDIQMDEFHGLINNGNQIGQFSTGNFTTSDGDITNAWGGCYSIIAECNSVIENAAKLAGNTSFDETDQIAFKRYDAEAHFVRAYAYFWLADHFCQSYTQTDPTKEASGLPLVTTYNPSGNIGSYPSRSTLEATFTMIEEDMKTAYDGLKAYEASGASDVATLDAPNAGYLSSYAVEAFQARVALVKGDYPTAAKKAEEVIASGKYELTDIADYAKLWTNDEGTEVIYRPVMTPTELGGSTGSAYISDSETSAYYIPTFAVLGMYAENDVRFGTFFKLYEKLEVEGQDYQAYVLNKFPGNTALRTGTTNNIRNMSKVFRLSEMYLIAAEAEARQGNITPANTYLKAFLAKRLEGYEPNDYSANTILSAILEEREKEFIGEGMRMSDIRRLGKGFSRYADHKENPDLNSIIVKAGQSLSYTADDHRLTWPIPKDEIDANPNIKGQQNPGY
;
A
#
# COMPACT_ATOMS: atom_id res chain seq x y z
N TYR A 1 -2.68 -15.52 -89.57
CA TYR A 1 -2.94 -14.56 -88.51
C TYR A 1 -2.30 -15.00 -87.22
N PHE A 2 -1.16 -14.42 -86.91
CA PHE A 2 -0.44 -14.66 -85.59
C PHE A 2 -0.83 -13.55 -84.62
N SER A 3 -1.42 -13.90 -83.49
CA SER A 3 -1.64 -12.99 -82.38
C SER A 3 -0.58 -13.24 -81.32
N PHE A 4 0.25 -12.23 -81.08
CA PHE A 4 1.21 -12.20 -79.95
C PHE A 4 0.46 -11.86 -78.66
N ILE A 5 0.51 -12.76 -77.67
CA ILE A 5 0.08 -12.50 -76.33
C ILE A 5 1.30 -11.99 -75.54
N LEU A 6 1.26 -10.70 -75.17
CA LEU A 6 2.25 -10.05 -74.32
C LEU A 6 1.90 -10.36 -72.90
N MET A 7 2.68 -11.22 -72.22
CA MET A 7 2.52 -11.59 -70.85
C MET A 7 3.25 -10.55 -70.00
N GLY A 8 2.49 -9.58 -69.44
CA GLY A 8 3.01 -8.60 -68.51
C GLY A 8 3.25 -9.22 -67.18
N ALA A 9 4.51 -9.25 -66.76
CA ALA A 9 4.91 -9.61 -65.41
C ALA A 9 4.49 -8.49 -64.43
N LEU A 10 3.40 -8.71 -63.70
CA LEU A 10 3.05 -7.88 -62.52
C LEU A 10 4.01 -8.26 -61.40
N THR A 11 5.01 -7.41 -61.16
CA THR A 11 5.79 -7.43 -59.94
C THR A 11 4.90 -6.95 -58.79
N PHE A 12 4.43 -7.87 -57.95
CA PHE A 12 3.85 -7.52 -56.70
C PHE A 12 4.99 -6.99 -55.79
N SER A 13 5.11 -5.67 -55.66
CA SER A 13 5.84 -5.10 -54.59
C SER A 13 5.00 -5.37 -53.33
N SER A 14 5.44 -6.29 -52.51
CA SER A 14 4.95 -6.48 -51.15
C SER A 14 5.25 -5.20 -50.38
N CYS A 15 4.24 -4.33 -50.24
CA CYS A 15 4.28 -3.33 -49.19
C CYS A 15 4.36 -4.09 -47.86
N SER A 16 5.39 -3.85 -47.10
CA SER A 16 5.43 -4.32 -45.70
C SER A 16 4.24 -3.69 -44.97
N MET A 17 3.32 -4.50 -44.51
CA MET A 17 2.18 -4.05 -43.68
C MET A 17 2.60 -3.88 -42.21
N ASP A 18 3.83 -3.42 -41.97
CA ASP A 18 4.35 -3.05 -40.67
C ASP A 18 4.18 -1.53 -40.41
N GLU A 19 3.05 -0.95 -40.77
CA GLU A 19 2.70 0.36 -40.22
C GLU A 19 2.07 0.16 -38.85
N ALA A 20 2.72 0.69 -37.81
CA ALA A 20 2.16 0.75 -36.47
C ALA A 20 0.78 1.44 -36.53
N PRO A 21 -0.23 0.96 -35.79
CA PRO A 21 -1.55 1.59 -35.81
C PRO A 21 -1.43 3.08 -35.46
N PHE A 22 -2.06 3.93 -36.26
CA PHE A 22 -2.03 5.38 -36.09
C PHE A 22 -2.43 5.73 -34.64
N GLY A 23 -1.55 6.43 -33.89
CA GLY A 23 -1.78 6.84 -32.52
C GLY A 23 -1.32 5.83 -31.43
N LYS A 24 -0.65 4.73 -31.81
CA LYS A 24 0.05 3.86 -30.83
C LYS A 24 1.56 4.09 -30.96
N LEU A 25 2.21 4.27 -29.81
CA LEU A 25 3.66 4.30 -29.73
C LEU A 25 4.18 2.87 -29.92
N ASP A 26 5.20 2.70 -30.79
CA ASP A 26 5.92 1.44 -30.89
C ASP A 26 6.84 1.31 -29.67
N ASP A 27 6.80 0.19 -28.98
CA ASP A 27 7.61 -0.08 -27.79
C ASP A 27 9.11 0.18 -28.00
N LYS A 28 9.62 -0.01 -29.23
CA LYS A 28 11.03 0.23 -29.58
C LYS A 28 11.38 1.71 -29.73
N THR A 29 10.41 2.58 -29.95
CA THR A 29 10.61 4.01 -30.24
C THR A 29 9.93 4.92 -29.22
N ALA A 30 9.18 4.38 -28.29
CA ALA A 30 8.42 5.13 -27.30
C ALA A 30 9.31 5.95 -26.37
N ILE A 31 10.49 5.42 -25.99
CA ILE A 31 11.41 6.06 -25.05
C ILE A 31 12.78 6.22 -25.74
N GLN A 32 13.12 7.47 -26.11
CA GLN A 32 14.38 7.79 -26.80
C GLN A 32 15.20 8.88 -26.12
N LYS A 33 14.64 9.64 -25.20
CA LYS A 33 15.28 10.76 -24.50
C LYS A 33 14.77 10.88 -23.06
N ALA A 34 15.41 11.72 -22.28
CA ALA A 34 15.10 11.91 -20.85
C ALA A 34 13.64 12.34 -20.60
N SER A 35 13.08 13.20 -21.46
CA SER A 35 11.68 13.63 -21.29
C SER A 35 10.68 12.49 -21.50
N ASP A 36 10.95 11.58 -22.43
CA ASP A 36 10.07 10.44 -22.67
C ASP A 36 10.11 9.50 -21.45
N LEU A 37 11.32 9.17 -20.99
CA LEU A 37 11.48 8.32 -19.80
C LEU A 37 10.85 8.95 -18.55
N ARG A 38 10.93 10.29 -18.40
CA ARG A 38 10.26 11.02 -17.32
C ARG A 38 8.75 10.82 -17.35
N ASP A 39 8.14 10.84 -18.53
CA ASP A 39 6.69 10.71 -18.65
C ASP A 39 6.23 9.30 -18.24
N PHE A 40 6.97 8.25 -18.63
CA PHE A 40 6.74 6.89 -18.13
C PHE A 40 6.97 6.76 -16.62
N ARG A 41 8.02 7.37 -16.08
CA ARG A 41 8.26 7.42 -14.63
C ARG A 41 7.13 8.17 -13.89
N ASN A 42 6.56 9.22 -14.46
CA ASN A 42 5.43 9.92 -13.85
C ASN A 42 4.19 9.02 -13.74
N GLN A 43 3.99 8.07 -14.67
CA GLN A 43 2.96 7.05 -14.55
C GLN A 43 3.14 6.22 -13.27
N LEU A 44 4.38 5.83 -12.91
CA LEU A 44 4.64 5.08 -11.68
C LEU A 44 4.19 5.83 -10.41
N TYR A 45 4.25 7.17 -10.39
CA TYR A 45 3.69 7.95 -9.28
C TYR A 45 2.16 7.99 -9.29
N SER A 46 1.54 7.93 -10.48
CA SER A 46 0.09 7.73 -10.60
C SER A 46 -0.35 6.38 -10.06
N ASP A 47 0.46 5.34 -10.31
CA ASP A 47 0.22 3.99 -9.83
C ASP A 47 0.38 3.90 -8.33
N MET A 48 1.43 4.52 -7.77
CA MET A 48 1.60 4.64 -6.32
C MET A 48 0.41 5.34 -5.66
N ARG A 49 -0.11 6.42 -6.28
CA ARG A 49 -1.31 7.11 -5.82
C ARG A 49 -2.53 6.18 -5.79
N SER A 50 -2.64 5.30 -6.78
CA SER A 50 -3.74 4.34 -6.90
C SER A 50 -3.64 3.22 -5.86
N ILE A 51 -2.51 2.50 -5.80
CA ILE A 51 -2.34 1.33 -4.92
C ILE A 51 -2.18 1.67 -3.43
N THR A 52 -2.06 2.94 -3.09
CA THR A 52 -1.99 3.41 -1.71
C THR A 52 -3.26 4.12 -1.23
N SER A 53 -4.37 4.01 -1.95
CA SER A 53 -5.63 4.68 -1.60
C SER A 53 -6.86 3.85 -1.95
N GLY A 54 -8.01 4.21 -1.38
CA GLY A 54 -9.27 3.55 -1.66
C GLY A 54 -9.29 2.08 -1.24
N SER A 55 -9.85 1.21 -2.07
CA SER A 55 -10.01 -0.22 -1.79
C SER A 55 -8.70 -0.97 -1.58
N TRP A 56 -7.59 -0.47 -2.10
CA TRP A 56 -6.26 -1.02 -1.85
C TRP A 56 -5.83 -0.95 -0.39
N LEU A 57 -6.37 0.00 0.38
CA LEU A 57 -6.16 0.10 1.83
C LEU A 57 -7.30 -0.56 2.60
N TYR A 58 -8.56 -0.14 2.35
CA TYR A 58 -9.63 -0.54 3.26
C TYR A 58 -10.09 -1.99 3.10
N ASN A 59 -9.86 -2.68 1.96
CA ASN A 59 -10.29 -4.06 1.79
C ASN A 59 -9.66 -5.00 2.83
N SER A 60 -8.37 -4.84 3.13
CA SER A 60 -7.71 -5.62 4.19
C SER A 60 -8.19 -5.23 5.59
N ASP A 61 -8.41 -3.95 5.86
CA ASP A 61 -8.84 -3.48 7.20
C ASP A 61 -10.28 -3.92 7.52
N ILE A 62 -11.23 -3.78 6.56
CA ILE A 62 -12.62 -4.22 6.77
C ILE A 62 -12.76 -5.75 6.88
N GLN A 63 -11.76 -6.50 6.42
CA GLN A 63 -11.69 -7.95 6.62
C GLN A 63 -11.33 -8.29 8.07
N MET A 64 -10.56 -7.45 8.75
CA MET A 64 -10.04 -7.70 10.11
C MET A 64 -11.03 -7.28 11.21
N ASP A 65 -10.55 -7.10 12.43
CA ASP A 65 -11.34 -6.92 13.65
C ASP A 65 -11.74 -5.48 13.99
N GLU A 66 -11.30 -4.51 13.19
CA GLU A 66 -11.50 -3.09 13.49
C GLU A 66 -12.91 -2.57 13.14
N PHE A 67 -13.60 -3.20 12.18
CA PHE A 67 -14.86 -2.68 11.65
C PHE A 67 -15.96 -3.73 11.56
N HIS A 68 -17.21 -3.28 11.75
CA HIS A 68 -18.42 -4.01 11.42
C HIS A 68 -19.03 -3.50 10.11
N GLY A 69 -19.39 -4.40 9.22
CA GLY A 69 -20.27 -4.08 8.10
C GLY A 69 -21.70 -3.83 8.58
N LEU A 70 -22.38 -2.85 7.98
CA LEU A 70 -23.77 -2.55 8.25
C LEU A 70 -24.70 -3.30 7.29
N ILE A 71 -25.87 -3.73 7.77
CA ILE A 71 -26.92 -4.29 6.91
C ILE A 71 -27.41 -3.21 5.94
N ASN A 72 -27.85 -3.67 4.79
CA ASN A 72 -28.51 -2.84 3.78
C ASN A 72 -27.78 -1.58 3.32
N ASN A 73 -26.53 -1.74 2.93
CA ASN A 73 -25.86 -0.74 2.09
C ASN A 73 -25.98 -1.09 0.60
N GLY A 74 -27.17 -1.42 0.13
CA GLY A 74 -27.41 -1.81 -1.25
C GLY A 74 -26.66 -3.08 -1.69
N ASN A 75 -26.50 -4.06 -0.79
CA ASN A 75 -25.64 -5.24 -0.94
C ASN A 75 -24.14 -4.93 -1.12
N GLN A 76 -23.66 -3.78 -0.67
CA GLN A 76 -22.26 -3.36 -0.84
C GLN A 76 -21.36 -3.74 0.34
N ILE A 77 -21.80 -4.64 1.22
CA ILE A 77 -20.96 -5.11 2.34
C ILE A 77 -19.80 -5.98 1.84
N GLY A 78 -19.54 -6.09 0.66
CA GLY A 78 -18.36 -6.73 0.05
C GLY A 78 -17.94 -8.07 0.68
N GLN A 79 -17.34 -8.88 -0.11
CA GLN A 79 -16.86 -10.22 0.25
C GLN A 79 -15.75 -10.18 1.32
N PHE A 80 -14.99 -9.11 1.45
CA PHE A 80 -13.92 -9.03 2.45
C PHE A 80 -14.44 -8.97 3.88
N SER A 81 -15.43 -8.11 4.17
CA SER A 81 -16.02 -8.05 5.51
C SER A 81 -16.72 -9.36 5.89
N THR A 82 -17.31 -10.07 4.92
CA THR A 82 -17.96 -11.35 5.16
C THR A 82 -17.00 -12.54 5.16
N GLY A 83 -15.79 -12.38 4.64
CA GLY A 83 -14.84 -13.47 4.43
C GLY A 83 -15.29 -14.49 3.35
N ASN A 84 -16.23 -14.11 2.46
CA ASN A 84 -16.79 -14.98 1.43
C ASN A 84 -16.16 -14.75 0.05
N PHE A 85 -14.95 -14.19 -0.01
CA PHE A 85 -14.25 -13.99 -1.27
C PHE A 85 -13.76 -15.32 -1.86
N THR A 86 -13.67 -15.35 -3.18
CA THR A 86 -13.32 -16.52 -3.99
C THR A 86 -12.23 -16.20 -5.00
N THR A 87 -11.70 -17.21 -5.65
CA THR A 87 -10.70 -17.06 -6.73
C THR A 87 -11.21 -16.27 -7.95
N SER A 88 -12.51 -16.03 -8.06
CA SER A 88 -13.13 -15.32 -9.19
C SER A 88 -13.65 -13.93 -8.83
N ASP A 89 -13.34 -13.43 -7.62
CA ASP A 89 -13.75 -12.09 -7.23
C ASP A 89 -12.98 -11.02 -8.00
N GLY A 90 -13.74 -10.02 -8.49
CA GLY A 90 -13.18 -8.92 -9.28
C GLY A 90 -12.14 -8.12 -8.53
N ASP A 91 -12.33 -7.84 -7.23
CA ASP A 91 -11.36 -7.09 -6.42
C ASP A 91 -10.05 -7.86 -6.24
N ILE A 92 -10.11 -9.18 -6.05
CA ILE A 92 -8.94 -10.07 -5.98
C ILE A 92 -8.19 -10.06 -7.33
N THR A 93 -8.94 -10.22 -8.44
CA THR A 93 -8.37 -10.21 -9.79
C THR A 93 -7.74 -8.86 -10.13
N ASN A 94 -8.43 -7.76 -9.81
CA ASN A 94 -7.94 -6.41 -10.06
C ASN A 94 -6.70 -6.08 -9.22
N ALA A 95 -6.64 -6.52 -7.97
CA ALA A 95 -5.49 -6.32 -7.11
C ALA A 95 -4.24 -7.05 -7.64
N TRP A 96 -4.38 -8.32 -7.99
CA TRP A 96 -3.29 -9.10 -8.58
C TRP A 96 -2.83 -8.50 -9.91
N GLY A 97 -3.75 -8.36 -10.88
CA GLY A 97 -3.45 -7.84 -12.22
C GLY A 97 -2.92 -6.42 -12.20
N GLY A 98 -3.44 -5.55 -11.32
CA GLY A 98 -2.98 -4.18 -11.15
C GLY A 98 -1.52 -4.11 -10.69
N CYS A 99 -1.12 -4.90 -9.69
CA CYS A 99 0.28 -4.97 -9.28
C CYS A 99 1.19 -5.48 -10.38
N TYR A 100 0.79 -6.53 -11.13
CA TYR A 100 1.62 -7.05 -12.22
C TYR A 100 1.70 -6.08 -13.41
N SER A 101 0.68 -5.25 -13.66
CA SER A 101 0.76 -4.15 -14.62
C SER A 101 1.81 -3.13 -14.20
N ILE A 102 1.78 -2.69 -12.94
CA ILE A 102 2.78 -1.78 -12.37
C ILE A 102 4.19 -2.38 -12.46
N ILE A 103 4.36 -3.66 -12.15
CA ILE A 103 5.65 -4.36 -12.26
C ILE A 103 6.16 -4.34 -13.71
N ALA A 104 5.28 -4.56 -14.70
CA ALA A 104 5.67 -4.50 -16.12
C ALA A 104 6.09 -3.08 -16.51
N GLU A 105 5.38 -2.05 -16.06
CA GLU A 105 5.74 -0.65 -16.29
C GLU A 105 7.08 -0.29 -15.65
N CYS A 106 7.33 -0.73 -14.41
CA CYS A 106 8.63 -0.58 -13.75
C CYS A 106 9.75 -1.23 -14.55
N ASN A 107 9.56 -2.47 -15.02
CA ASN A 107 10.55 -3.18 -15.84
C ASN A 107 10.86 -2.40 -17.12
N SER A 108 9.84 -1.82 -17.77
CA SER A 108 10.04 -0.96 -18.95
C SER A 108 10.87 0.27 -18.64
N VAL A 109 10.61 0.95 -17.52
CA VAL A 109 11.38 2.13 -17.09
C VAL A 109 12.84 1.74 -16.79
N ILE A 110 13.07 0.67 -16.03
CA ILE A 110 14.40 0.16 -15.67
C ILE A 110 15.24 -0.18 -16.91
N GLU A 111 14.68 -0.96 -17.85
CA GLU A 111 15.38 -1.35 -19.07
C GLU A 111 15.73 -0.13 -19.97
N ASN A 112 14.80 0.81 -20.10
CA ASN A 112 15.03 2.01 -20.91
C ASN A 112 15.97 3.00 -20.21
N ALA A 113 15.92 3.14 -18.88
CA ALA A 113 16.88 3.93 -18.11
C ALA A 113 18.31 3.40 -18.31
N ALA A 114 18.50 2.10 -18.20
CA ALA A 114 19.80 1.45 -18.45
C ALA A 114 20.30 1.64 -19.88
N LYS A 115 19.41 1.50 -20.87
CA LYS A 115 19.73 1.71 -22.30
C LYS A 115 20.14 3.16 -22.57
N LEU A 116 19.42 4.14 -22.04
CA LEU A 116 19.74 5.56 -22.24
C LEU A 116 21.02 5.97 -21.50
N ALA A 117 21.22 5.48 -20.27
CA ALA A 117 22.44 5.71 -19.50
C ALA A 117 23.71 5.15 -20.17
N GLY A 118 23.57 4.08 -20.97
CA GLY A 118 24.64 3.53 -21.80
C GLY A 118 25.04 4.40 -22.99
N ASN A 119 24.24 5.42 -23.34
CA ASN A 119 24.51 6.31 -24.45
C ASN A 119 25.24 7.59 -23.98
N THR A 120 26.52 7.71 -24.34
CA THR A 120 27.38 8.82 -23.95
C THR A 120 27.08 10.15 -24.65
N SER A 121 26.11 10.20 -25.55
CA SER A 121 25.67 11.46 -26.18
C SER A 121 24.80 12.32 -25.27
N PHE A 122 24.23 11.76 -24.22
CA PHE A 122 23.46 12.49 -23.21
C PHE A 122 24.38 13.20 -22.22
N ASP A 123 23.98 14.42 -21.83
CA ASP A 123 24.75 15.23 -20.88
C ASP A 123 24.67 14.70 -19.43
N GLU A 124 25.39 15.32 -18.52
CA GLU A 124 25.45 14.92 -17.11
C GLU A 124 24.07 15.02 -16.43
N THR A 125 23.27 16.02 -16.79
CA THR A 125 21.93 16.23 -16.24
C THR A 125 21.01 15.08 -16.62
N ASP A 126 21.04 14.66 -17.90
CA ASP A 126 20.29 13.51 -18.37
C ASP A 126 20.74 12.21 -17.69
N GLN A 127 22.08 12.02 -17.53
CA GLN A 127 22.64 10.84 -16.86
C GLN A 127 22.21 10.74 -15.39
N ILE A 128 22.15 11.87 -14.69
CA ILE A 128 21.65 11.96 -13.32
C ILE A 128 20.14 11.62 -13.28
N ALA A 129 19.37 12.14 -14.23
CA ALA A 129 17.93 11.86 -14.33
C ALA A 129 17.65 10.38 -14.60
N PHE A 130 18.39 9.73 -15.50
CA PHE A 130 18.23 8.29 -15.77
C PHE A 130 18.44 7.44 -14.53
N LYS A 131 19.48 7.71 -13.74
CA LYS A 131 19.75 7.00 -12.49
C LYS A 131 18.66 7.20 -11.45
N ARG A 132 18.12 8.42 -11.37
CA ARG A 132 16.98 8.70 -10.49
C ARG A 132 15.74 7.89 -10.89
N TYR A 133 15.37 7.91 -12.18
CA TYR A 133 14.17 7.23 -12.66
C TYR A 133 14.29 5.71 -12.55
N ASP A 134 15.46 5.16 -12.75
CA ASP A 134 15.79 3.76 -12.47
C ASP A 134 15.56 3.43 -10.98
N ALA A 135 16.10 4.23 -10.08
CA ALA A 135 15.94 4.05 -8.62
C ALA A 135 14.46 4.13 -8.17
N GLU A 136 13.71 5.10 -8.70
CA GLU A 136 12.29 5.26 -8.42
C GLU A 136 11.48 4.06 -8.95
N ALA A 137 11.80 3.52 -10.12
CA ALA A 137 11.16 2.34 -10.68
C ALA A 137 11.45 1.07 -9.86
N HIS A 138 12.67 0.89 -9.40
CA HIS A 138 13.02 -0.19 -8.46
C HIS A 138 12.22 -0.09 -7.16
N PHE A 139 12.06 1.10 -6.59
CA PHE A 139 11.23 1.30 -5.40
C PHE A 139 9.78 0.88 -5.64
N VAL A 140 9.17 1.35 -6.73
CA VAL A 140 7.75 1.06 -7.03
C VAL A 140 7.55 -0.43 -7.29
N ARG A 141 8.50 -1.09 -7.97
CA ARG A 141 8.46 -2.54 -8.18
C ARG A 141 8.56 -3.32 -6.87
N ALA A 142 9.47 -2.93 -5.99
CA ALA A 142 9.58 -3.51 -4.65
C ALA A 142 8.28 -3.34 -3.86
N TYR A 143 7.65 -2.16 -3.93
CA TYR A 143 6.41 -1.89 -3.23
C TYR A 143 5.25 -2.75 -3.77
N ALA A 144 5.13 -2.89 -5.08
CA ALA A 144 4.10 -3.74 -5.71
C ALA A 144 4.29 -5.22 -5.35
N TYR A 145 5.53 -5.73 -5.37
CA TYR A 145 5.82 -7.10 -4.92
C TYR A 145 5.59 -7.30 -3.42
N PHE A 146 5.94 -6.33 -2.59
CA PHE A 146 5.65 -6.39 -1.16
C PHE A 146 4.14 -6.42 -0.90
N TRP A 147 3.38 -5.57 -1.57
CA TRP A 147 1.93 -5.55 -1.46
C TRP A 147 1.31 -6.90 -1.86
N LEU A 148 1.76 -7.48 -2.99
CA LEU A 148 1.34 -8.82 -3.41
C LEU A 148 1.72 -9.89 -2.39
N ALA A 149 2.94 -9.89 -1.88
CA ALA A 149 3.41 -10.86 -0.91
C ALA A 149 2.61 -10.78 0.40
N ASP A 150 2.31 -9.55 0.84
CA ASP A 150 1.56 -9.32 2.09
C ASP A 150 0.08 -9.71 1.99
N HIS A 151 -0.48 -9.93 0.80
CA HIS A 151 -1.88 -10.35 0.62
C HIS A 151 -2.01 -11.77 0.06
N PHE A 152 -1.16 -12.16 -0.88
CA PHE A 152 -1.28 -13.40 -1.64
C PHE A 152 -0.29 -14.50 -1.25
N CYS A 153 0.64 -14.25 -0.35
CA CYS A 153 1.51 -15.27 0.22
C CYS A 153 1.19 -15.47 1.71
N GLN A 154 1.55 -16.61 2.27
CA GLN A 154 1.50 -16.80 3.72
C GLN A 154 2.51 -15.85 4.39
N SER A 155 2.25 -15.48 5.66
CA SER A 155 3.16 -14.60 6.39
C SER A 155 4.55 -15.21 6.51
N TYR A 156 5.59 -14.40 6.28
CA TYR A 156 6.99 -14.83 6.32
C TYR A 156 7.37 -15.45 7.66
N THR A 157 6.84 -14.93 8.76
CA THR A 157 7.12 -15.41 10.13
C THR A 157 6.32 -16.66 10.52
N GLN A 158 5.32 -17.06 9.73
CA GLN A 158 4.39 -18.14 10.06
C GLN A 158 4.48 -19.34 9.09
N THR A 159 5.39 -19.29 8.13
CA THR A 159 5.61 -20.37 7.16
C THR A 159 7.09 -20.65 6.97
N ASP A 160 7.42 -21.74 6.30
CA ASP A 160 8.77 -21.96 5.78
C ASP A 160 8.95 -21.15 4.48
N PRO A 161 9.73 -20.06 4.51
CA PRO A 161 9.88 -19.18 3.36
C PRO A 161 10.67 -19.81 2.22
N THR A 162 11.40 -20.92 2.46
CA THR A 162 12.18 -21.65 1.44
C THR A 162 11.35 -22.67 0.68
N LYS A 163 10.09 -22.89 1.10
CA LYS A 163 9.19 -23.85 0.46
C LYS A 163 8.90 -23.44 -1.00
N GLU A 164 9.00 -24.40 -1.89
CA GLU A 164 8.65 -24.22 -3.30
C GLU A 164 7.20 -23.72 -3.48
N ALA A 165 7.02 -22.78 -4.42
CA ALA A 165 5.73 -22.17 -4.74
C ALA A 165 5.03 -21.45 -3.57
N SER A 166 5.78 -21.04 -2.55
CA SER A 166 5.26 -20.25 -1.41
C SER A 166 5.25 -18.75 -1.68
N GLY A 167 6.05 -18.27 -2.65
CA GLY A 167 6.19 -16.87 -3.05
C GLY A 167 5.34 -16.51 -4.27
N LEU A 168 5.82 -15.55 -5.03
CA LEU A 168 5.16 -14.96 -6.21
C LEU A 168 5.85 -15.38 -7.51
N PRO A 169 5.17 -15.36 -8.66
CA PRO A 169 5.83 -15.34 -9.97
C PRO A 169 6.69 -14.08 -10.11
N LEU A 170 8.01 -14.24 -10.26
CA LEU A 170 8.93 -13.09 -10.37
C LEU A 170 9.14 -12.71 -11.84
N VAL A 171 8.72 -11.49 -12.20
CA VAL A 171 8.86 -10.90 -13.55
C VAL A 171 9.79 -9.70 -13.44
N THR A 172 11.03 -9.86 -13.96
CA THR A 172 12.09 -8.86 -13.83
C THR A 172 12.44 -8.16 -15.14
N THR A 173 11.78 -8.54 -16.24
CA THR A 173 11.98 -7.96 -17.56
C THR A 173 10.67 -7.55 -18.20
N TYR A 174 10.71 -6.50 -19.01
CA TYR A 174 9.57 -6.10 -19.84
C TYR A 174 9.47 -7.01 -21.07
N ASN A 175 8.56 -7.96 -21.02
CA ASN A 175 8.36 -8.91 -22.11
C ASN A 175 6.85 -9.13 -22.33
N PRO A 176 6.15 -8.25 -23.06
CA PRO A 176 4.73 -8.38 -23.38
C PRO A 176 4.51 -9.49 -24.41
N SER A 177 4.82 -10.73 -24.05
CA SER A 177 4.74 -11.89 -24.92
C SER A 177 3.47 -12.70 -24.65
N GLY A 178 2.76 -13.12 -25.70
CA GLY A 178 1.71 -14.14 -25.62
C GLY A 178 2.24 -15.59 -25.51
N ASN A 179 3.55 -15.78 -25.37
CA ASN A 179 4.14 -17.10 -25.20
C ASN A 179 3.96 -17.59 -23.77
N ILE A 180 2.87 -18.30 -23.51
CA ILE A 180 2.54 -18.85 -22.19
C ILE A 180 3.61 -19.78 -21.61
N GLY A 181 4.46 -20.38 -22.43
CA GLY A 181 5.57 -21.23 -21.99
C GLY A 181 6.70 -20.46 -21.30
N SER A 182 6.77 -19.12 -21.50
CA SER A 182 7.74 -18.25 -20.85
C SER A 182 7.27 -17.62 -19.54
N TYR A 183 6.02 -17.85 -19.14
CA TYR A 183 5.50 -17.30 -17.88
C TYR A 183 6.17 -17.97 -16.69
N PRO A 184 6.60 -17.22 -15.65
CA PRO A 184 7.27 -17.80 -14.51
C PRO A 184 6.30 -18.64 -13.65
N SER A 185 6.83 -19.68 -13.01
CA SER A 185 6.19 -20.35 -11.90
C SER A 185 6.27 -19.48 -10.64
N ARG A 186 5.54 -19.84 -9.60
CA ARG A 186 5.72 -19.22 -8.27
C ARG A 186 7.13 -19.53 -7.75
N SER A 187 7.77 -18.54 -7.20
CA SER A 187 9.05 -18.67 -6.49
C SER A 187 8.87 -19.18 -5.06
N THR A 188 9.95 -19.26 -4.31
CA THR A 188 9.89 -19.32 -2.85
C THR A 188 9.55 -17.93 -2.29
N LEU A 189 9.00 -17.89 -1.08
CA LEU A 189 8.75 -16.63 -0.39
C LEU A 189 10.04 -15.90 -0.06
N GLU A 190 11.11 -16.67 0.29
CA GLU A 190 12.45 -16.12 0.49
C GLU A 190 12.97 -15.42 -0.77
N ALA A 191 12.85 -16.03 -1.96
CA ALA A 191 13.28 -15.43 -3.22
C ALA A 191 12.45 -14.15 -3.53
N THR A 192 11.15 -14.15 -3.22
CA THR A 192 10.31 -12.95 -3.37
C THR A 192 10.82 -11.81 -2.50
N PHE A 193 11.10 -12.04 -1.22
CA PHE A 193 11.61 -11.01 -0.33
C PHE A 193 13.05 -10.60 -0.67
N THR A 194 13.89 -11.52 -1.13
CA THR A 194 15.25 -11.19 -1.63
C THR A 194 15.17 -10.19 -2.77
N MET A 195 14.28 -10.41 -3.74
CA MET A 195 14.08 -9.47 -4.84
C MET A 195 13.59 -8.09 -4.35
N ILE A 196 12.64 -8.05 -3.41
CA ILE A 196 12.16 -6.80 -2.81
C ILE A 196 13.33 -6.04 -2.15
N GLU A 197 14.19 -6.74 -1.40
CA GLU A 197 15.34 -6.16 -0.71
C GLU A 197 16.43 -5.66 -1.68
N GLU A 198 16.69 -6.40 -2.77
CA GLU A 198 17.61 -5.99 -3.83
C GLU A 198 17.11 -4.74 -4.56
N ASP A 199 15.84 -4.67 -4.89
CA ASP A 199 15.21 -3.51 -5.48
C ASP A 199 15.26 -2.29 -4.54
N MET A 200 14.95 -2.46 -3.26
CA MET A 200 15.06 -1.39 -2.27
C MET A 200 16.52 -0.92 -2.10
N LYS A 201 17.50 -1.83 -2.18
CA LYS A 201 18.90 -1.44 -2.14
C LYS A 201 19.28 -0.58 -3.35
N THR A 202 18.88 -1.00 -4.54
CA THR A 202 19.13 -0.24 -5.77
C THR A 202 18.46 1.13 -5.73
N ALA A 203 17.21 1.18 -5.26
CA ALA A 203 16.47 2.42 -5.06
C ALA A 203 17.18 3.36 -4.06
N TYR A 204 17.63 2.84 -2.93
CA TYR A 204 18.35 3.61 -1.92
C TYR A 204 19.65 4.21 -2.48
N ASP A 205 20.50 3.37 -3.08
CA ASP A 205 21.79 3.77 -3.60
C ASP A 205 21.63 4.85 -4.70
N GLY A 206 20.64 4.68 -5.60
CA GLY A 206 20.37 5.62 -6.68
C GLY A 206 19.79 6.94 -6.20
N LEU A 207 18.82 6.93 -5.26
CA LEU A 207 18.25 8.15 -4.69
C LEU A 207 19.28 8.89 -3.83
N LYS A 208 20.10 8.17 -3.06
CA LYS A 208 21.19 8.77 -2.28
C LYS A 208 22.21 9.47 -3.16
N ALA A 209 22.57 8.85 -4.29
CA ALA A 209 23.45 9.46 -5.28
C ALA A 209 22.80 10.71 -5.92
N TYR A 210 21.50 10.67 -6.21
CA TYR A 210 20.75 11.82 -6.71
C TYR A 210 20.72 12.97 -5.70
N GLU A 211 20.44 12.69 -4.43
CA GLU A 211 20.45 13.69 -3.34
C GLU A 211 21.81 14.36 -3.19
N ALA A 212 22.91 13.64 -3.45
CA ALA A 212 24.27 14.17 -3.43
C ALA A 212 24.66 14.97 -4.69
N SER A 213 23.85 14.95 -5.75
CA SER A 213 24.17 15.58 -7.04
C SER A 213 24.07 17.10 -7.03
N GLY A 214 23.40 17.68 -6.03
CA GLY A 214 23.12 19.12 -5.94
C GLY A 214 22.03 19.59 -6.90
N ALA A 215 21.21 18.71 -7.44
CA ALA A 215 20.05 19.09 -8.26
C ALA A 215 19.09 19.99 -7.46
N SER A 216 18.44 20.92 -8.16
CA SER A 216 17.70 22.03 -7.52
C SER A 216 16.47 21.60 -6.71
N ASP A 217 15.90 20.41 -6.97
CA ASP A 217 14.74 19.88 -6.28
C ASP A 217 15.05 18.96 -5.08
N VAL A 218 16.34 18.67 -4.84
CA VAL A 218 16.78 17.79 -3.74
C VAL A 218 16.25 18.25 -2.38
N ALA A 219 16.24 19.56 -2.12
CA ALA A 219 15.75 20.09 -0.86
C ALA A 219 14.26 19.83 -0.58
N THR A 220 13.49 19.44 -1.59
CA THR A 220 12.07 19.11 -1.45
C THR A 220 11.81 17.61 -1.33
N LEU A 221 12.79 16.78 -1.65
CA LEU A 221 12.64 15.31 -1.62
C LEU A 221 12.72 14.75 -0.20
N ASP A 222 13.54 15.33 0.65
CA ASP A 222 13.77 14.92 2.03
C ASP A 222 13.05 15.82 3.07
N ALA A 223 12.17 16.70 2.60
CA ALA A 223 11.33 17.53 3.43
C ALA A 223 10.01 16.80 3.82
N PRO A 224 9.39 17.16 4.96
CA PRO A 224 8.05 16.66 5.27
C PRO A 224 7.05 16.91 4.13
N ASN A 225 6.13 15.97 3.93
CA ASN A 225 5.11 15.98 2.88
C ASN A 225 5.65 15.79 1.46
N ALA A 226 6.81 15.17 1.30
CA ALA A 226 7.40 14.92 0.00
C ALA A 226 6.44 14.13 -0.92
N GLY A 227 6.27 14.63 -2.14
CA GLY A 227 5.47 13.99 -3.20
C GLY A 227 6.30 13.08 -4.11
N TYR A 228 7.62 13.14 -3.98
CA TYR A 228 8.58 12.29 -4.67
C TYR A 228 9.38 11.47 -3.66
N LEU A 229 9.92 10.36 -4.13
CA LEU A 229 10.70 9.44 -3.29
C LEU A 229 12.05 10.03 -2.92
N SER A 230 12.44 9.84 -1.67
CA SER A 230 13.76 10.13 -1.12
C SER A 230 14.41 8.86 -0.59
N SER A 231 15.72 8.93 -0.30
CA SER A 231 16.41 7.82 0.39
C SER A 231 15.75 7.47 1.73
N TYR A 232 15.18 8.45 2.44
CA TYR A 232 14.45 8.23 3.70
C TYR A 232 13.11 7.48 3.50
N ALA A 233 12.43 7.69 2.38
CA ALA A 233 11.24 6.89 2.04
C ALA A 233 11.61 5.43 1.81
N VAL A 234 12.78 5.17 1.20
CA VAL A 234 13.30 3.80 1.05
C VAL A 234 13.69 3.19 2.39
N GLU A 235 14.37 3.93 3.27
CA GLU A 235 14.73 3.46 4.63
C GLU A 235 13.49 3.14 5.45
N ALA A 236 12.45 3.97 5.38
CA ALA A 236 11.18 3.71 6.05
C ALA A 236 10.51 2.42 5.51
N PHE A 237 10.58 2.20 4.21
CA PHE A 237 10.08 0.96 3.61
C PHE A 237 10.92 -0.25 4.02
N GLN A 238 12.24 -0.13 4.04
CA GLN A 238 13.14 -1.19 4.54
C GLN A 238 12.82 -1.56 5.99
N ALA A 239 12.54 -0.58 6.85
CA ALA A 239 12.14 -0.82 8.24
C ALA A 239 10.84 -1.64 8.32
N ARG A 240 9.82 -1.28 7.52
CA ARG A 240 8.54 -2.00 7.45
C ARG A 240 8.72 -3.43 6.96
N VAL A 241 9.44 -3.63 5.86
CA VAL A 241 9.70 -4.97 5.29
C VAL A 241 10.46 -5.84 6.27
N ALA A 242 11.49 -5.32 6.94
CA ALA A 242 12.25 -6.03 7.95
C ALA A 242 11.37 -6.44 9.16
N LEU A 243 10.47 -5.54 9.62
CA LEU A 243 9.52 -5.87 10.68
C LEU A 243 8.59 -7.03 10.27
N VAL A 244 8.06 -7.00 9.05
CA VAL A 244 7.17 -8.06 8.52
C VAL A 244 7.91 -9.40 8.40
N LYS A 245 9.19 -9.38 8.04
CA LYS A 245 10.05 -10.57 8.00
C LYS A 245 10.44 -11.09 9.39
N GLY A 246 10.29 -10.29 10.44
CA GLY A 246 10.80 -10.60 11.77
C GLY A 246 12.31 -10.36 11.92
N ASP A 247 12.93 -9.65 10.97
CA ASP A 247 14.33 -9.19 11.10
C ASP A 247 14.38 -7.92 11.95
N TYR A 248 14.24 -8.12 13.26
CA TYR A 248 14.18 -7.03 14.22
C TYR A 248 15.44 -6.17 14.29
N PRO A 249 16.68 -6.73 14.17
CA PRO A 249 17.89 -5.91 14.10
C PRO A 249 17.88 -4.92 12.93
N THR A 250 17.50 -5.37 11.73
CA THR A 250 17.40 -4.50 10.56
C THR A 250 16.24 -3.51 10.69
N ALA A 251 15.08 -3.95 11.21
CA ALA A 251 13.93 -3.10 11.43
C ALA A 251 14.24 -1.93 12.38
N ALA A 252 14.86 -2.21 13.54
CA ALA A 252 15.32 -1.20 14.49
C ALA A 252 16.29 -0.22 13.83
N LYS A 253 17.36 -0.74 13.25
CA LYS A 253 18.40 0.07 12.60
C LYS A 253 17.82 1.04 11.58
N LYS A 254 16.96 0.56 10.66
CA LYS A 254 16.41 1.39 9.59
C LYS A 254 15.42 2.44 10.10
N ALA A 255 14.58 2.09 11.06
CA ALA A 255 13.69 3.05 11.70
C ALA A 255 14.48 4.12 12.46
N GLU A 256 15.52 3.75 13.17
CA GLU A 256 16.40 4.65 13.92
C GLU A 256 17.20 5.58 13.01
N GLU A 257 17.68 5.11 11.85
CA GLU A 257 18.34 5.93 10.83
C GLU A 257 17.42 7.08 10.37
N VAL A 258 16.15 6.79 10.11
CA VAL A 258 15.15 7.82 9.75
C VAL A 258 14.90 8.79 10.92
N ILE A 259 14.68 8.28 12.13
CA ILE A 259 14.46 9.10 13.34
C ILE A 259 15.68 10.02 13.58
N ALA A 260 16.89 9.47 13.55
CA ALA A 260 18.13 10.19 13.81
C ALA A 260 18.48 11.24 12.74
N SER A 261 17.86 11.16 11.56
CA SER A 261 18.07 12.15 10.49
C SER A 261 17.68 13.56 10.90
N GLY A 262 16.73 13.70 11.83
CA GLY A 262 16.15 14.97 12.24
C GLY A 262 15.40 15.73 11.14
N LYS A 263 15.11 15.06 10.01
CA LYS A 263 14.38 15.65 8.87
C LYS A 263 12.87 15.73 9.12
N TYR A 264 12.36 14.86 9.97
CA TYR A 264 10.95 14.72 10.29
C TYR A 264 10.76 14.82 11.80
N GLU A 265 9.59 15.32 12.20
CA GLU A 265 9.22 15.44 13.61
C GLU A 265 7.82 14.86 13.81
N LEU A 266 7.58 14.15 14.92
CA LEU A 266 6.24 13.72 15.28
C LEU A 266 5.32 14.93 15.39
N THR A 267 4.19 14.89 14.71
CA THR A 267 3.22 15.98 14.70
C THR A 267 2.71 16.29 16.10
N ASP A 268 2.75 17.56 16.49
CA ASP A 268 2.27 18.02 17.78
C ASP A 268 0.77 17.80 17.93
N ILE A 269 0.31 17.59 19.18
CA ILE A 269 -1.11 17.37 19.52
C ILE A 269 -2.00 18.45 18.90
N ALA A 270 -1.60 19.73 18.99
CA ALA A 270 -2.38 20.87 18.48
C ALA A 270 -2.56 20.86 16.95
N ASP A 271 -1.67 20.20 16.21
CA ASP A 271 -1.70 20.12 14.76
C ASP A 271 -2.09 18.73 14.23
N TYR A 272 -2.30 17.75 15.14
CA TYR A 272 -2.52 16.36 14.74
C TYR A 272 -3.73 16.16 13.82
N ALA A 273 -4.81 16.90 14.05
CA ALA A 273 -6.00 16.86 13.20
C ALA A 273 -5.71 17.34 11.76
N LYS A 274 -4.78 18.29 11.57
CA LYS A 274 -4.40 18.82 10.25
C LYS A 274 -3.70 17.77 9.39
N LEU A 275 -3.00 16.83 10.00
CA LEU A 275 -2.42 15.67 9.32
C LEU A 275 -3.46 14.92 8.47
N TRP A 276 -4.72 14.90 8.91
CA TRP A 276 -5.80 14.18 8.26
C TRP A 276 -6.74 15.06 7.45
N THR A 277 -7.01 16.29 7.91
CA THR A 277 -7.91 17.22 7.20
C THR A 277 -7.24 17.91 6.01
N ASN A 278 -5.94 18.20 6.13
CA ASN A 278 -5.17 18.94 5.11
C ASN A 278 -4.15 18.05 4.39
N ASP A 279 -3.97 16.79 4.84
CA ASP A 279 -2.94 15.86 4.38
C ASP A 279 -1.50 16.36 4.57
N GLU A 280 -1.26 17.18 5.59
CA GLU A 280 0.04 17.81 5.87
C GLU A 280 0.43 17.65 7.32
N GLY A 281 1.71 17.33 7.56
CA GLY A 281 2.28 17.21 8.89
C GLY A 281 3.78 17.02 8.85
N THR A 282 4.44 17.36 9.96
CA THR A 282 5.90 17.26 10.10
C THR A 282 6.42 15.83 10.10
N GLU A 283 5.55 14.86 10.36
CA GLU A 283 5.88 13.44 10.40
C GLU A 283 5.73 12.71 9.06
N VAL A 284 5.20 13.36 8.01
CA VAL A 284 4.95 12.72 6.71
C VAL A 284 6.24 12.61 5.92
N ILE A 285 6.75 11.40 5.74
CA ILE A 285 7.98 11.09 5.00
C ILE A 285 7.70 11.05 3.49
N TYR A 286 6.63 10.36 3.09
CA TYR A 286 6.21 10.27 1.69
C TYR A 286 4.69 10.16 1.59
N ARG A 287 4.14 10.95 0.67
CA ARG A 287 2.73 10.87 0.25
C ARG A 287 2.62 11.08 -1.26
N PRO A 288 1.94 10.20 -2.01
CA PRO A 288 1.61 10.48 -3.41
C PRO A 288 0.74 11.71 -3.52
N VAL A 289 1.16 12.66 -4.34
CA VAL A 289 0.43 13.93 -4.50
C VAL A 289 -0.87 13.71 -5.27
N MET A 290 -1.96 14.29 -4.76
CA MET A 290 -3.23 14.43 -5.47
C MET A 290 -3.47 15.90 -5.80
N THR A 291 -4.16 16.14 -6.91
CA THR A 291 -4.73 17.42 -7.30
C THR A 291 -6.22 17.24 -7.57
N PRO A 292 -7.03 18.30 -7.68
CA PRO A 292 -8.45 18.14 -8.02
C PRO A 292 -8.73 17.39 -9.33
N THR A 293 -7.75 17.35 -10.25
CA THR A 293 -7.85 16.68 -11.55
C THR A 293 -7.12 15.34 -11.61
N GLU A 294 -6.27 15.03 -10.62
CA GLU A 294 -5.49 13.79 -10.54
C GLU A 294 -5.67 13.19 -9.14
N LEU A 295 -6.76 12.47 -8.98
CA LEU A 295 -7.14 11.86 -7.70
C LEU A 295 -6.75 10.38 -7.65
N GLY A 296 -6.47 9.90 -6.45
CA GLY A 296 -6.42 8.47 -6.13
C GLY A 296 -7.79 7.92 -5.72
N GLY A 297 -7.83 6.72 -5.14
CA GLY A 297 -9.03 6.14 -4.57
C GLY A 297 -9.56 6.93 -3.36
N SER A 298 -10.85 6.84 -3.07
CA SER A 298 -11.44 7.41 -1.86
C SER A 298 -11.38 6.37 -0.72
N THR A 299 -10.46 6.56 0.21
CA THR A 299 -10.37 5.68 1.40
C THR A 299 -11.52 5.94 2.36
N GLY A 300 -11.89 7.20 2.56
CA GLY A 300 -12.97 7.58 3.48
C GLY A 300 -14.35 7.10 3.06
N SER A 301 -14.59 6.84 1.76
CA SER A 301 -15.91 6.43 1.25
C SER A 301 -16.37 5.05 1.75
N ALA A 302 -15.47 4.21 2.26
CA ALA A 302 -15.85 2.97 2.93
C ALA A 302 -16.58 3.25 4.26
N TYR A 303 -16.28 4.37 4.91
CA TYR A 303 -16.72 4.67 6.27
C TYR A 303 -17.85 5.70 6.35
N ILE A 304 -17.96 6.60 5.38
CA ILE A 304 -19.04 7.57 5.31
C ILE A 304 -19.36 7.93 3.85
N SER A 305 -20.64 8.14 3.54
CA SER A 305 -21.06 8.62 2.23
C SER A 305 -20.69 10.09 2.00
N ASP A 306 -20.66 10.55 0.76
CA ASP A 306 -20.39 11.93 0.37
C ASP A 306 -21.46 12.91 0.88
N SER A 307 -22.68 12.42 1.10
CA SER A 307 -23.77 13.15 1.76
C SER A 307 -23.65 13.21 3.28
N GLU A 308 -22.71 12.47 3.86
CA GLU A 308 -22.49 12.31 5.31
C GLU A 308 -23.73 11.80 6.07
N THR A 309 -24.57 11.00 5.44
CA THR A 309 -25.81 10.47 6.04
C THR A 309 -25.81 8.97 6.25
N SER A 310 -24.95 8.23 5.55
CA SER A 310 -24.87 6.77 5.61
C SER A 310 -23.42 6.28 5.65
N ALA A 311 -23.20 5.09 6.16
CA ALA A 311 -21.90 4.43 6.22
C ALA A 311 -22.04 2.97 5.78
N TYR A 312 -20.94 2.36 5.28
CA TYR A 312 -20.88 0.92 4.99
C TYR A 312 -20.29 0.14 6.16
N TYR A 313 -19.35 0.76 6.87
CA TYR A 313 -18.65 0.16 8.00
C TYR A 313 -18.58 1.14 9.16
N ILE A 314 -18.73 0.61 10.38
CA ILE A 314 -18.53 1.36 11.62
C ILE A 314 -17.45 0.68 12.46
N PRO A 315 -16.69 1.44 13.27
CA PRO A 315 -15.71 0.86 14.19
C PRO A 315 -16.36 -0.13 15.14
N THR A 316 -15.66 -1.20 15.49
CA THR A 316 -16.12 -2.11 16.54
C THR A 316 -16.09 -1.40 17.89
N PHE A 317 -16.92 -1.85 18.82
CA PHE A 317 -16.93 -1.31 20.18
C PHE A 317 -15.56 -1.51 20.90
N ALA A 318 -14.89 -2.62 20.61
CA ALA A 318 -13.56 -2.90 21.14
C ALA A 318 -12.54 -1.82 20.72
N VAL A 319 -12.55 -1.44 19.45
CA VAL A 319 -11.67 -0.38 18.93
C VAL A 319 -11.96 0.97 19.59
N LEU A 320 -13.23 1.36 19.71
CA LEU A 320 -13.60 2.63 20.35
C LEU A 320 -13.14 2.68 21.81
N GLY A 321 -13.18 1.55 22.52
CA GLY A 321 -12.76 1.44 23.92
C GLY A 321 -11.24 1.43 24.17
N MET A 322 -10.41 1.39 23.13
CA MET A 322 -8.94 1.39 23.28
C MET A 322 -8.37 2.77 23.62
N TYR A 323 -9.07 3.84 23.30
CA TYR A 323 -8.57 5.21 23.43
C TYR A 323 -8.95 5.81 24.78
N ALA A 324 -7.96 6.36 25.47
CA ALA A 324 -8.19 7.10 26.71
C ALA A 324 -8.84 8.47 26.43
N GLU A 325 -9.48 9.09 27.44
CA GLU A 325 -10.13 10.40 27.30
C GLU A 325 -9.19 11.51 26.82
N ASN A 326 -7.90 11.42 27.16
CA ASN A 326 -6.88 12.38 26.78
C ASN A 326 -6.13 12.01 25.49
N ASP A 327 -6.59 10.98 24.75
CA ASP A 327 -5.99 10.58 23.49
C ASP A 327 -6.52 11.43 22.32
N VAL A 328 -5.66 12.26 21.74
CA VAL A 328 -6.03 13.17 20.64
C VAL A 328 -6.56 12.43 19.41
N ARG A 329 -6.20 11.16 19.26
CA ARG A 329 -6.62 10.33 18.13
C ARG A 329 -8.11 10.03 18.16
N PHE A 330 -8.72 9.84 19.34
CA PHE A 330 -10.15 9.55 19.40
C PHE A 330 -10.99 10.64 18.73
N GLY A 331 -10.82 11.89 19.14
CA GLY A 331 -11.55 13.03 18.56
C GLY A 331 -11.17 13.34 17.11
N THR A 332 -9.98 12.90 16.66
CA THR A 332 -9.52 13.06 15.28
C THR A 332 -10.05 11.95 14.37
N PHE A 333 -10.03 10.70 14.85
CA PHE A 333 -10.32 9.52 14.03
C PHE A 333 -11.81 9.17 14.01
N PHE A 334 -12.57 9.53 15.02
CA PHE A 334 -13.97 9.14 15.14
C PHE A 334 -14.89 10.36 15.25
N LYS A 335 -15.96 10.34 14.49
CA LYS A 335 -17.03 11.35 14.54
C LYS A 335 -18.33 10.67 14.90
N LEU A 336 -19.02 11.19 15.91
CA LEU A 336 -20.35 10.75 16.28
C LEU A 336 -21.38 11.36 15.34
N TYR A 337 -22.15 10.52 14.68
CA TYR A 337 -23.32 10.89 13.91
C TYR A 337 -24.57 10.59 14.71
N GLU A 338 -25.39 11.64 14.98
CA GLU A 338 -26.65 11.52 15.70
C GLU A 338 -27.73 10.82 14.86
N LYS A 339 -27.57 10.85 13.53
CA LYS A 339 -28.53 10.33 12.55
C LYS A 339 -27.79 9.70 11.39
N LEU A 340 -27.29 8.49 11.64
CA LEU A 340 -26.78 7.64 10.58
C LEU A 340 -27.94 6.81 10.03
N GLU A 341 -28.28 7.01 8.76
CA GLU A 341 -29.40 6.31 8.12
C GLU A 341 -29.00 4.88 7.73
N VAL A 342 -29.77 3.92 8.23
CA VAL A 342 -29.67 2.52 7.81
C VAL A 342 -31.10 1.97 7.65
N GLU A 343 -31.46 1.48 6.46
CA GLU A 343 -32.81 0.97 6.12
C GLU A 343 -33.95 1.96 6.42
N GLY A 344 -33.71 3.27 6.22
CA GLY A 344 -34.70 4.31 6.46
C GLY A 344 -34.95 4.62 7.93
N GLN A 345 -34.07 4.17 8.82
CA GLN A 345 -34.06 4.49 10.24
C GLN A 345 -32.77 5.22 10.62
N ASP A 346 -32.89 6.15 11.56
CA ASP A 346 -31.76 6.91 12.10
C ASP A 346 -31.14 6.21 13.30
N TYR A 347 -29.81 6.06 13.32
CA TYR A 347 -29.04 5.49 14.42
C TYR A 347 -27.95 6.46 14.86
N GLN A 348 -27.67 6.50 16.16
CA GLN A 348 -26.51 7.20 16.68
C GLN A 348 -25.30 6.26 16.63
N ALA A 349 -24.25 6.62 15.88
CA ALA A 349 -23.06 5.79 15.75
C ALA A 349 -21.79 6.62 15.49
N TYR A 350 -20.67 6.11 15.99
CA TYR A 350 -19.37 6.59 15.56
C TYR A 350 -19.01 6.00 14.19
N VAL A 351 -18.41 6.84 13.35
CA VAL A 351 -17.80 6.42 12.08
C VAL A 351 -16.34 6.82 12.07
N LEU A 352 -15.51 6.09 11.28
CA LEU A 352 -14.13 6.50 11.06
C LEU A 352 -14.10 7.78 10.22
N ASN A 353 -13.57 8.85 10.81
CA ASN A 353 -13.43 10.19 10.23
C ASN A 353 -11.95 10.55 9.98
N LYS A 354 -11.07 9.57 10.01
CA LYS A 354 -9.64 9.76 9.76
C LYS A 354 -9.34 10.27 8.35
N PHE A 355 -10.25 9.97 7.41
CA PHE A 355 -10.19 10.42 6.01
C PHE A 355 -11.41 11.30 5.66
N PRO A 356 -11.50 12.52 6.23
CA PRO A 356 -12.72 13.33 6.13
C PRO A 356 -12.89 14.01 4.77
N GLY A 357 -11.92 13.89 3.89
CA GLY A 357 -11.86 14.59 2.62
C GLY A 357 -11.18 15.95 2.72
N ASN A 358 -10.05 16.11 2.02
CA ASN A 358 -9.31 17.36 1.94
C ASN A 358 -10.03 18.35 0.99
N THR A 359 -10.35 19.52 1.50
CA THR A 359 -11.05 20.57 0.71
C THR A 359 -10.25 21.03 -0.49
N ALA A 360 -8.91 21.00 -0.43
CA ALA A 360 -8.03 21.36 -1.55
C ALA A 360 -8.10 20.37 -2.74
N LEU A 361 -8.68 19.19 -2.54
CA LEU A 361 -8.86 18.18 -3.59
C LEU A 361 -10.24 18.21 -4.26
N ARG A 362 -11.09 19.20 -3.93
CA ARG A 362 -12.45 19.29 -4.46
C ARG A 362 -12.47 20.18 -5.71
N THR A 363 -13.29 19.81 -6.68
CA THR A 363 -13.60 20.64 -7.84
C THR A 363 -14.89 21.46 -7.66
N GLY A 364 -15.62 21.25 -6.56
CA GLY A 364 -16.90 21.89 -6.23
C GLY A 364 -17.12 21.96 -4.72
N THR A 365 -18.36 22.14 -4.31
CA THR A 365 -18.76 22.28 -2.90
C THR A 365 -19.01 20.94 -2.21
N THR A 366 -19.34 19.90 -2.96
CA THR A 366 -19.61 18.55 -2.43
C THR A 366 -18.34 17.90 -1.95
N ASN A 367 -18.38 17.24 -0.80
CA ASN A 367 -17.27 16.48 -0.28
C ASN A 367 -17.03 15.24 -1.16
N ASN A 368 -15.82 15.11 -1.71
CA ASN A 368 -15.43 13.94 -2.50
C ASN A 368 -14.72 12.86 -1.65
N ILE A 369 -14.59 13.10 -0.35
CA ILE A 369 -13.98 12.21 0.66
C ILE A 369 -12.61 11.68 0.19
N ARG A 370 -11.80 12.55 -0.43
CA ARG A 370 -10.45 12.23 -0.91
C ARG A 370 -9.41 12.82 0.02
N ASN A 371 -8.47 11.99 0.41
CA ASN A 371 -7.27 12.35 1.17
C ASN A 371 -6.05 11.73 0.52
N MET A 372 -4.92 12.43 0.57
CA MET A 372 -3.62 11.86 0.18
C MET A 372 -3.18 10.85 1.24
N SER A 373 -2.79 9.67 0.81
CA SER A 373 -2.28 8.63 1.71
C SER A 373 -0.89 9.03 2.23
N LYS A 374 -0.68 8.87 3.54
CA LYS A 374 0.63 9.06 4.17
C LYS A 374 1.32 7.70 4.19
N VAL A 375 1.97 7.34 3.07
CA VAL A 375 2.52 5.99 2.85
C VAL A 375 3.55 5.63 3.90
N PHE A 376 4.39 6.62 4.27
CA PHE A 376 5.34 6.49 5.37
C PHE A 376 5.27 7.71 6.27
N ARG A 377 5.20 7.47 7.57
CA ARG A 377 5.15 8.47 8.64
C ARG A 377 6.18 8.16 9.71
N LEU A 378 6.72 9.19 10.35
CA LEU A 378 7.69 9.04 11.42
C LEU A 378 7.13 8.28 12.63
N SER A 379 5.82 8.38 12.89
CA SER A 379 5.13 7.59 13.93
C SER A 379 5.31 6.09 13.72
N GLU A 380 5.28 5.61 12.46
CA GLU A 380 5.57 4.22 12.16
C GLU A 380 7.02 3.86 12.52
N MET A 381 7.97 4.72 12.22
CA MET A 381 9.38 4.49 12.56
C MET A 381 9.58 4.38 14.08
N TYR A 382 8.94 5.24 14.87
CA TYR A 382 8.99 5.15 16.34
C TYR A 382 8.41 3.83 16.86
N LEU A 383 7.29 3.39 16.30
CA LEU A 383 6.64 2.14 16.73
C LEU A 383 7.37 0.89 16.20
N ILE A 384 8.01 0.95 15.02
CA ILE A 384 8.90 -0.13 14.54
C ILE A 384 10.15 -0.22 15.43
N ALA A 385 10.81 0.90 15.72
CA ALA A 385 11.98 0.90 16.59
C ALA A 385 11.64 0.37 17.98
N ALA A 386 10.54 0.84 18.57
CA ALA A 386 10.08 0.36 19.88
C ALA A 386 9.80 -1.15 19.89
N GLU A 387 9.08 -1.66 18.88
CA GLU A 387 8.76 -3.10 18.79
C GLU A 387 10.02 -3.93 18.56
N ALA A 388 10.85 -3.54 17.60
CA ALA A 388 12.06 -4.28 17.25
C ALA A 388 13.06 -4.32 18.42
N GLU A 389 13.23 -3.23 19.16
CA GLU A 389 14.06 -3.17 20.35
C GLU A 389 13.49 -4.04 21.47
N ALA A 390 12.17 -3.98 21.73
CA ALA A 390 11.52 -4.81 22.74
C ALA A 390 11.69 -6.31 22.44
N ARG A 391 11.57 -6.71 21.16
CA ARG A 391 11.73 -8.11 20.73
C ARG A 391 13.18 -8.63 20.84
N GLN A 392 14.14 -7.73 20.78
CA GLN A 392 15.55 -8.04 21.03
C GLN A 392 15.90 -8.03 22.54
N GLY A 393 14.96 -7.70 23.42
CA GLY A 393 15.17 -7.60 24.87
C GLY A 393 15.75 -6.25 25.32
N ASN A 394 15.86 -5.28 24.44
CA ASN A 394 16.38 -3.94 24.71
C ASN A 394 15.27 -3.03 25.27
N ILE A 395 14.84 -3.29 26.49
CA ILE A 395 13.64 -2.68 27.08
C ILE A 395 13.76 -1.16 27.28
N THR A 396 14.97 -0.66 27.62
CA THR A 396 15.19 0.79 27.81
C THR A 396 15.06 1.58 26.50
N PRO A 397 15.72 1.21 25.38
CA PRO A 397 15.45 1.83 24.07
C PRO A 397 14.00 1.74 23.65
N ALA A 398 13.35 0.56 23.79
CA ALA A 398 11.95 0.38 23.46
C ALA A 398 11.05 1.38 24.20
N ASN A 399 11.25 1.55 25.52
CA ASN A 399 10.55 2.57 26.31
C ASN A 399 10.84 3.99 25.83
N THR A 400 12.06 4.29 25.42
CA THR A 400 12.43 5.63 24.92
C THR A 400 11.61 6.00 23.70
N TYR A 401 11.51 5.12 22.72
CA TYR A 401 10.72 5.36 21.52
C TYR A 401 9.23 5.41 21.78
N LEU A 402 8.70 4.48 22.57
CA LEU A 402 7.28 4.45 22.92
C LEU A 402 6.86 5.72 23.68
N LYS A 403 7.62 6.15 24.67
CA LYS A 403 7.32 7.37 25.45
C LYS A 403 7.37 8.63 24.59
N ALA A 404 8.35 8.73 23.68
CA ALA A 404 8.45 9.86 22.77
C ALA A 404 7.22 9.93 21.83
N PHE A 405 6.74 8.79 21.36
CA PHE A 405 5.51 8.68 20.57
C PHE A 405 4.27 9.06 21.39
N LEU A 406 4.09 8.49 22.58
CA LEU A 406 2.93 8.74 23.44
C LEU A 406 2.82 10.21 23.86
N ALA A 407 3.94 10.89 24.08
CA ALA A 407 3.97 12.32 24.39
C ALA A 407 3.38 13.22 23.29
N LYS A 408 3.22 12.69 22.08
CA LYS A 408 2.61 13.39 20.94
C LYS A 408 1.20 12.86 20.60
N ARG A 409 0.65 11.99 21.44
CA ARG A 409 -0.71 11.41 21.24
C ARG A 409 -1.61 11.60 22.47
N LEU A 410 -1.02 11.75 23.66
CA LEU A 410 -1.77 11.88 24.91
C LEU A 410 -1.59 13.26 25.52
N GLU A 411 -2.67 14.00 25.71
CA GLU A 411 -2.64 15.29 26.42
C GLU A 411 -2.25 15.08 27.89
N GLY A 412 -1.32 15.90 28.37
CA GLY A 412 -0.85 15.77 29.77
C GLY A 412 -0.14 14.45 30.07
N TYR A 413 0.49 13.83 29.06
CA TYR A 413 1.18 12.55 29.22
C TYR A 413 2.25 12.57 30.29
N GLU A 414 2.11 11.69 31.28
CA GLU A 414 3.11 11.45 32.32
C GLU A 414 3.90 10.17 31.97
N PRO A 415 5.20 10.29 31.63
CA PRO A 415 5.96 9.15 31.15
C PRO A 415 6.24 8.12 32.25
N ASN A 416 5.85 6.87 31.99
CA ASN A 416 6.15 5.71 32.83
C ASN A 416 6.85 4.65 32.00
N ASP A 417 7.75 3.88 32.64
CA ASP A 417 8.41 2.75 32.00
C ASP A 417 7.54 1.50 32.07
N TYR A 418 7.38 0.88 30.92
CA TYR A 418 6.80 -0.46 30.81
C TYR A 418 7.86 -1.52 31.15
N SER A 419 7.44 -2.57 31.83
CA SER A 419 8.32 -3.72 32.11
C SER A 419 8.55 -4.58 30.86
N ALA A 420 9.54 -5.47 30.92
CA ALA A 420 9.78 -6.45 29.85
C ALA A 420 8.55 -7.31 29.50
N ASN A 421 7.65 -7.52 30.45
CA ASN A 421 6.44 -8.33 30.26
C ASN A 421 5.28 -7.53 29.64
N THR A 422 5.31 -6.20 29.69
CA THR A 422 4.18 -5.35 29.29
C THR A 422 4.49 -4.46 28.09
N ILE A 423 5.75 -4.16 27.83
CA ILE A 423 6.17 -3.21 26.77
C ILE A 423 5.66 -3.63 25.40
N LEU A 424 5.82 -4.90 25.03
CA LEU A 424 5.43 -5.37 23.69
C LEU A 424 3.92 -5.28 23.47
N SER A 425 3.09 -5.64 24.45
CA SER A 425 1.64 -5.50 24.32
C SER A 425 1.21 -4.03 24.21
N ALA A 426 1.84 -3.14 24.97
CA ALA A 426 1.58 -1.70 24.88
C ALA A 426 1.94 -1.15 23.47
N ILE A 427 3.09 -1.52 22.92
CA ILE A 427 3.50 -1.10 21.57
C ILE A 427 2.51 -1.60 20.51
N LEU A 428 2.10 -2.87 20.59
CA LEU A 428 1.18 -3.45 19.61
C LEU A 428 -0.22 -2.82 19.69
N GLU A 429 -0.68 -2.47 20.89
CA GLU A 429 -1.92 -1.70 21.07
C GLU A 429 -1.80 -0.30 20.48
N GLU A 430 -0.68 0.39 20.68
CA GLU A 430 -0.45 1.70 20.10
C GLU A 430 -0.35 1.65 18.56
N ARG A 431 0.19 0.58 17.99
CA ARG A 431 0.18 0.37 16.53
C ARG A 431 -1.24 0.23 15.99
N GLU A 432 -2.08 -0.56 16.63
CA GLU A 432 -3.49 -0.73 16.26
C GLU A 432 -4.25 0.59 16.31
N LYS A 433 -4.12 1.36 17.40
CA LYS A 433 -4.72 2.71 17.52
C LYS A 433 -4.23 3.68 16.45
N GLU A 434 -2.92 3.69 16.18
CA GLU A 434 -2.31 4.68 15.28
C GLU A 434 -2.64 4.42 13.82
N PHE A 435 -2.71 3.15 13.39
CA PHE A 435 -2.81 2.78 11.99
C PHE A 435 -4.19 2.28 11.56
N ILE A 436 -5.22 2.43 12.39
CA ILE A 436 -6.59 2.09 12.01
C ILE A 436 -6.96 2.74 10.66
N GLY A 437 -7.46 1.96 9.73
CA GLY A 437 -7.86 2.42 8.40
C GLY A 437 -6.71 2.70 7.43
N GLU A 438 -5.45 2.40 7.79
CA GLU A 438 -4.29 2.61 6.90
C GLU A 438 -3.79 1.32 6.21
N GLY A 439 -4.56 0.23 6.24
CA GLY A 439 -4.23 -1.03 5.57
C GLY A 439 -3.16 -1.87 6.26
N MET A 440 -2.88 -1.62 7.55
CA MET A 440 -1.79 -2.30 8.27
C MET A 440 -2.25 -3.44 9.19
N ARG A 441 -3.54 -3.48 9.55
CA ARG A 441 -4.05 -4.43 10.54
C ARG A 441 -3.86 -5.88 10.13
N MET A 442 -4.16 -6.21 8.88
CA MET A 442 -4.00 -7.57 8.35
C MET A 442 -2.55 -8.04 8.43
N SER A 443 -1.60 -7.20 8.03
CA SER A 443 -0.17 -7.48 8.11
C SER A 443 0.28 -7.75 9.55
N ASP A 444 -0.16 -6.92 10.51
CA ASP A 444 0.18 -7.08 11.93
C ASP A 444 -0.40 -8.38 12.52
N ILE A 445 -1.68 -8.70 12.26
CA ILE A 445 -2.31 -9.95 12.71
C ILE A 445 -1.55 -11.16 12.18
N ARG A 446 -1.23 -11.17 10.89
CA ARG A 446 -0.56 -12.27 10.19
C ARG A 446 0.86 -12.50 10.67
N ARG A 447 1.69 -11.43 10.72
CA ARG A 447 3.08 -11.55 11.16
C ARG A 447 3.21 -11.97 12.63
N LEU A 448 2.20 -11.65 13.45
CA LEU A 448 2.14 -12.04 14.86
C LEU A 448 1.61 -13.46 15.07
N GLY A 449 1.16 -14.15 14.03
CA GLY A 449 0.54 -15.47 14.12
C GLY A 449 -0.72 -15.44 15.00
N LYS A 450 -1.53 -14.40 14.89
CA LYS A 450 -2.75 -14.22 15.68
C LYS A 450 -3.99 -14.45 14.83
N GLY A 451 -5.04 -14.90 15.48
CA GLY A 451 -6.40 -14.76 15.02
C GLY A 451 -7.05 -13.52 15.61
N PHE A 452 -8.31 -13.30 15.29
CA PHE A 452 -9.11 -12.24 15.88
C PHE A 452 -10.56 -12.66 16.10
N SER A 453 -11.28 -11.88 16.89
CA SER A 453 -12.73 -12.02 17.04
C SER A 453 -13.38 -10.64 17.07
N ARG A 454 -14.28 -10.40 16.09
CA ARG A 454 -15.17 -9.25 16.09
C ARG A 454 -16.41 -9.60 16.91
N TYR A 455 -16.53 -9.03 18.09
CA TYR A 455 -17.74 -9.23 18.89
C TYR A 455 -18.90 -8.43 18.28
N ALA A 456 -20.02 -9.13 18.06
CA ALA A 456 -21.21 -8.55 17.44
C ALA A 456 -22.00 -7.62 18.40
N ASP A 457 -21.67 -7.59 19.69
CA ASP A 457 -22.52 -6.94 20.69
C ASP A 457 -21.96 -5.58 21.13
N HIS A 458 -22.60 -4.52 20.66
CA HIS A 458 -22.46 -3.18 21.25
C HIS A 458 -23.24 -3.14 22.58
N LYS A 459 -22.52 -3.26 23.70
CA LYS A 459 -23.15 -3.23 25.02
C LYS A 459 -23.65 -1.85 25.41
N GLU A 460 -22.99 -0.79 24.98
CA GLU A 460 -23.32 0.60 25.31
C GLU A 460 -24.32 1.22 24.34
N ASN A 461 -24.44 0.70 23.12
CA ASN A 461 -25.49 1.06 22.17
C ASN A 461 -26.11 -0.21 21.56
N PRO A 462 -27.05 -0.86 22.29
CA PRO A 462 -27.67 -2.11 21.84
C PRO A 462 -28.45 -2.00 20.54
N ASP A 463 -28.92 -0.81 20.18
CA ASP A 463 -29.67 -0.59 18.93
C ASP A 463 -28.82 -0.86 17.69
N LEU A 464 -27.50 -0.61 17.77
CA LEU A 464 -26.55 -0.92 16.70
C LEU A 464 -26.46 -2.43 16.41
N ASN A 465 -26.79 -3.28 17.38
CA ASN A 465 -26.75 -4.74 17.18
C ASN A 465 -27.76 -5.23 16.14
N SER A 466 -28.81 -4.46 15.86
CA SER A 466 -29.80 -4.78 14.84
C SER A 466 -29.33 -4.50 13.43
N ILE A 467 -28.38 -3.59 13.25
CA ILE A 467 -27.89 -3.14 11.94
C ILE A 467 -26.50 -3.67 11.58
N ILE A 468 -25.82 -4.31 12.52
CA ILE A 468 -24.54 -4.97 12.26
C ILE A 468 -24.78 -6.29 11.55
N VAL A 469 -24.04 -6.53 10.48
CA VAL A 469 -24.11 -7.82 9.76
C VAL A 469 -23.54 -8.93 10.64
N LYS A 470 -24.36 -9.95 10.93
CA LYS A 470 -24.00 -11.10 11.78
C LYS A 470 -24.10 -12.42 11.05
N ALA A 471 -25.16 -12.60 10.24
CA ALA A 471 -25.43 -13.86 9.57
C ALA A 471 -24.48 -14.10 8.39
N GLY A 472 -23.93 -15.31 8.30
CA GLY A 472 -23.02 -15.70 7.22
C GLY A 472 -21.65 -15.03 7.27
N GLN A 473 -21.31 -14.36 8.37
CA GLN A 473 -20.06 -13.65 8.53
C GLN A 473 -19.03 -14.42 9.32
N SER A 474 -17.79 -14.25 8.95
CA SER A 474 -16.67 -14.60 9.81
C SER A 474 -16.45 -13.51 10.84
N LEU A 475 -17.11 -13.63 11.98
CA LEU A 475 -16.86 -12.80 13.14
C LEU A 475 -15.54 -13.13 13.83
N SER A 476 -14.90 -14.25 13.46
CA SER A 476 -13.61 -14.65 14.01
C SER A 476 -12.81 -15.44 12.99
N TYR A 477 -11.50 -15.25 13.02
CA TYR A 477 -10.50 -16.04 12.30
C TYR A 477 -9.55 -16.65 13.32
N THR A 478 -9.21 -17.92 13.14
CA THR A 478 -8.08 -18.53 13.85
C THR A 478 -6.77 -18.07 13.21
N ALA A 479 -5.66 -18.26 13.90
CA ALA A 479 -4.34 -17.85 13.38
C ALA A 479 -3.95 -18.58 12.07
N ASP A 480 -4.49 -19.74 11.84
CA ASP A 480 -4.29 -20.60 10.65
C ASP A 480 -5.44 -20.52 9.65
N ASP A 481 -6.37 -19.57 9.80
CA ASP A 481 -7.48 -19.41 8.86
C ASP A 481 -6.94 -19.06 7.47
N HIS A 482 -7.29 -19.88 6.48
CA HIS A 482 -6.79 -19.71 5.11
C HIS A 482 -7.13 -18.35 4.50
N ARG A 483 -8.22 -17.70 4.93
CA ARG A 483 -8.68 -16.40 4.46
C ARG A 483 -7.77 -15.25 4.89
N LEU A 484 -6.84 -15.47 5.80
CA LEU A 484 -5.74 -14.53 6.07
C LEU A 484 -4.71 -14.45 4.92
N THR A 485 -4.84 -15.28 3.90
CA THR A 485 -4.06 -15.22 2.66
C THR A 485 -5.04 -15.24 1.50
N TRP A 486 -5.02 -14.21 0.66
CA TRP A 486 -5.95 -14.13 -0.47
C TRP A 486 -5.64 -15.20 -1.54
N PRO A 487 -6.66 -15.69 -2.27
CA PRO A 487 -6.44 -16.67 -3.32
C PRO A 487 -5.76 -16.04 -4.54
N ILE A 488 -4.94 -16.83 -5.22
CA ILE A 488 -4.49 -16.42 -6.57
C ILE A 488 -5.72 -16.42 -7.49
N PRO A 489 -5.92 -15.36 -8.29
CA PRO A 489 -7.06 -15.27 -9.19
C PRO A 489 -7.17 -16.47 -10.12
N LYS A 490 -8.39 -16.93 -10.34
CA LYS A 490 -8.66 -18.03 -11.26
C LYS A 490 -8.13 -17.74 -12.67
N ASP A 491 -8.30 -16.50 -13.14
CA ASP A 491 -7.85 -16.08 -14.46
C ASP A 491 -6.33 -16.22 -14.63
N GLU A 492 -5.55 -15.95 -13.58
CA GLU A 492 -4.10 -16.17 -13.57
C GLU A 492 -3.76 -17.67 -13.62
N ILE A 493 -4.43 -18.50 -12.80
CA ILE A 493 -4.23 -19.95 -12.80
C ILE A 493 -4.55 -20.57 -14.17
N ASP A 494 -5.61 -20.06 -14.83
CA ASP A 494 -6.02 -20.54 -16.15
C ASP A 494 -5.07 -20.06 -17.27
N ALA A 495 -4.56 -18.84 -17.16
CA ALA A 495 -3.68 -18.24 -18.19
C ALA A 495 -2.22 -18.72 -18.09
N ASN A 496 -1.73 -19.04 -16.90
CA ASN A 496 -0.35 -19.41 -16.65
C ASN A 496 -0.21 -20.91 -16.31
N PRO A 497 0.12 -21.77 -17.28
CA PRO A 497 0.22 -23.22 -17.04
C PRO A 497 1.30 -23.60 -16.01
N ASN A 498 2.29 -22.72 -15.75
CA ASN A 498 3.41 -23.01 -14.86
C ASN A 498 3.05 -22.81 -13.37
N ILE A 499 1.88 -22.22 -13.06
CA ILE A 499 1.35 -22.13 -11.70
C ILE A 499 0.13 -23.01 -11.48
N LYS A 500 -0.22 -23.81 -12.47
CA LYS A 500 -1.35 -24.74 -12.35
C LYS A 500 -1.13 -25.71 -11.18
N GLY A 501 -2.06 -25.74 -10.25
CA GLY A 501 -1.96 -26.54 -9.03
C GLY A 501 -1.14 -25.89 -7.91
N GLN A 502 -0.75 -24.62 -8.06
CA GLN A 502 -0.02 -23.84 -7.04
C GLN A 502 -0.92 -22.81 -6.34
N GLN A 503 -2.22 -23.07 -6.26
CA GLN A 503 -3.16 -22.23 -5.52
C GLN A 503 -2.80 -22.19 -4.02
N ASN A 504 -3.15 -21.10 -3.35
CA ASN A 504 -3.02 -21.00 -1.90
C ASN A 504 -3.94 -22.02 -1.20
N PRO A 505 -3.53 -22.57 -0.05
CA PRO A 505 -4.33 -23.53 0.70
C PRO A 505 -5.74 -23.01 1.02
N GLY A 506 -6.74 -23.86 0.87
CA GLY A 506 -8.14 -23.53 1.19
C GLY A 506 -9.00 -23.05 0.01
N TYR A 507 -8.40 -22.87 -1.20
CA TYR A 507 -9.06 -22.38 -2.42
C TYR A 507 -8.99 -23.37 -3.58
#